data_d629a9a0d5fa0945ebadab7f6a403f06
#
_entry.id   d629a9a0d5fa0945ebadab7f6a403f06
#
_cell.length_a   1.000
_cell.length_b   1.000
_cell.length_c   1.000
_cell.angle_alpha   90.00
_cell.angle_beta   90.00
_cell.angle_gamma   90.00
#
_symmetry.space_group_name_H-M   'P 1'
#
loop_
_entity.id
_entity.type
_entity.pdbx_description
1 polymer ?
#
loop_
_entity_poly.entity_id
_entity_poly.type
_entity_poly.pdbx_seq_one_letter_code
_entity_poly.pdbx_strand_id
1 'polypeptide(L)'
;MTRRRSSYRSLRSLQRDNRVCRACVEAGYPLESLPVVQPYAGQSAYMFGQAPGVVEGEERLPWRGRAGRTLRSWLQLEEDEFYATFYCASVTRCYPGKAPSGRGDRTPAPREQELCSFWGEWELRLIRPRLIVPVGGLAVRRLLGLKSVTECVGARYERNGAMVIPLPHPSGASGWLNSPANRALVEGAAASIRAELAQSGDAFADG
;
A
#
# COMPACT_ATOMS: atom_id res chain seq x y z
N MET A 1 25.76 2.34 3.37
CA MET A 1 25.29 2.48 1.96
C MET A 1 24.16 1.50 1.68
N THR A 2 23.05 1.99 1.15
CA THR A 2 21.90 1.16 0.78
C THR A 2 22.29 0.15 -0.30
N ARG A 3 22.08 -1.15 -0.03
CA ARG A 3 22.40 -2.22 -0.98
C ARG A 3 21.24 -2.38 -1.97
N ARG A 4 21.40 -1.93 -3.20
CA ARG A 4 20.51 -2.19 -4.32
C ARG A 4 21.24 -3.03 -5.36
N ARG A 5 20.66 -4.16 -5.71
CA ARG A 5 21.21 -5.03 -6.77
C ARG A 5 20.62 -4.59 -8.11
N SER A 6 21.33 -4.84 -9.18
CA SER A 6 20.85 -4.64 -10.56
C SER A 6 19.65 -5.54 -10.89
N SER A 7 19.53 -6.69 -10.21
CA SER A 7 18.43 -7.64 -10.39
C SER A 7 18.15 -8.45 -9.12
N TYR A 8 16.89 -8.87 -8.97
CA TYR A 8 16.44 -9.78 -7.92
C TYR A 8 15.70 -10.96 -8.54
N ARG A 9 16.04 -12.18 -8.10
CA ARG A 9 15.41 -13.42 -8.52
C ARG A 9 14.37 -13.94 -7.52
N SER A 10 14.29 -13.37 -6.32
CA SER A 10 13.34 -13.77 -5.29
C SER A 10 12.95 -12.59 -4.39
N LEU A 11 11.70 -12.60 -3.92
CA LEU A 11 11.22 -11.65 -2.92
C LEU A 11 12.01 -11.71 -1.63
N ARG A 12 12.43 -12.88 -1.19
CA ARG A 12 13.25 -13.05 0.04
C ARG A 12 14.53 -12.22 -0.02
N SER A 13 15.23 -12.24 -1.15
CA SER A 13 16.46 -11.45 -1.32
C SER A 13 16.17 -9.95 -1.42
N LEU A 14 15.09 -9.55 -2.11
CA LEU A 14 14.62 -8.18 -2.20
C LEU A 14 14.23 -7.63 -0.83
N GLN A 15 13.42 -8.34 -0.08
CA GLN A 15 12.96 -7.95 1.26
C GLN A 15 14.10 -7.81 2.26
N ARG A 16 15.08 -8.70 2.21
CA ARG A 16 16.29 -8.62 3.06
C ARG A 16 17.04 -7.30 2.82
N ASP A 17 17.27 -6.95 1.56
CA ASP A 17 18.00 -5.73 1.21
C ASP A 17 17.14 -4.46 1.46
N ASN A 18 15.81 -4.54 1.27
CA ASN A 18 14.86 -3.46 1.55
C ASN A 18 14.81 -3.13 3.06
N ARG A 19 14.76 -4.13 3.95
CA ARG A 19 14.67 -3.92 5.40
C ARG A 19 15.82 -3.11 6.00
N VAL A 20 16.95 -3.05 5.32
CA VAL A 20 18.14 -2.28 5.73
C VAL A 20 18.38 -1.04 4.88
N CYS A 21 17.41 -0.65 4.03
CA CYS A 21 17.51 0.52 3.17
C CYS A 21 17.65 1.81 3.97
N ARG A 22 18.61 2.66 3.58
CA ARG A 22 18.87 3.99 4.15
C ARG A 22 18.94 5.08 3.09
N ALA A 23 18.43 4.81 1.87
CA ALA A 23 18.60 5.72 0.73
C ALA A 23 18.06 7.14 0.97
N CYS A 24 16.95 7.30 1.69
CA CYS A 24 16.41 8.60 2.02
C CYS A 24 17.29 9.31 3.06
N VAL A 25 17.80 8.61 4.08
CA VAL A 25 18.73 9.17 5.07
C VAL A 25 20.04 9.58 4.41
N GLU A 26 20.58 8.75 3.52
CA GLU A 26 21.77 9.03 2.72
C GLU A 26 21.59 10.27 1.82
N ALA A 27 20.34 10.57 1.44
CA ALA A 27 19.96 11.76 0.67
C ALA A 27 19.55 12.97 1.56
N GLY A 28 19.76 12.90 2.88
CA GLY A 28 19.52 13.99 3.83
C GLY A 28 18.08 14.12 4.33
N TYR A 29 17.20 13.13 4.09
CA TYR A 29 15.84 13.15 4.62
C TYR A 29 15.77 12.51 6.00
N PRO A 30 15.17 13.17 7.01
CA PRO A 30 14.96 12.58 8.31
C PRO A 30 13.88 11.49 8.20
N LEU A 31 14.17 10.31 8.72
CA LEU A 31 13.21 9.21 8.83
C LEU A 31 13.14 8.75 10.27
N GLU A 32 11.92 8.52 10.75
CA GLU A 32 11.65 8.11 12.14
C GLU A 32 11.47 6.59 12.29
N SER A 33 11.62 5.82 11.21
CA SER A 33 11.62 4.37 11.28
C SER A 33 12.59 3.74 10.27
N LEU A 34 12.91 2.48 10.48
CA LEU A 34 13.47 1.60 9.44
C LEU A 34 12.34 1.19 8.46
N PRO A 35 12.66 0.67 7.26
CA PRO A 35 11.64 0.22 6.31
C PRO A 35 10.69 -0.82 6.91
N VAL A 36 9.39 -0.59 6.75
CA VAL A 36 8.33 -1.52 7.12
C VAL A 36 8.09 -2.43 5.92
N VAL A 37 8.40 -3.71 6.07
CA VAL A 37 8.37 -4.71 5.00
C VAL A 37 7.69 -5.97 5.51
N GLN A 38 6.46 -6.20 5.07
CA GLN A 38 5.70 -7.40 5.39
C GLN A 38 6.40 -8.66 4.85
N PRO A 39 6.49 -9.74 5.62
CA PRO A 39 6.90 -11.04 5.07
C PRO A 39 5.95 -11.50 3.97
N TYR A 40 6.49 -11.96 2.85
CA TYR A 40 5.68 -12.55 1.79
C TYR A 40 5.41 -14.03 2.11
N ALA A 41 4.14 -14.41 2.04
CA ALA A 41 3.64 -15.75 2.31
C ALA A 41 2.73 -16.29 1.18
N GLY A 42 2.95 -15.81 -0.06
CA GLY A 42 2.15 -16.27 -1.21
C GLY A 42 0.96 -15.39 -1.55
N GLN A 43 0.81 -14.20 -0.96
CA GLN A 43 -0.30 -13.30 -1.25
C GLN A 43 -0.40 -12.98 -2.75
N SER A 44 -1.60 -13.12 -3.32
CA SER A 44 -1.90 -12.81 -4.72
C SER A 44 -2.47 -11.40 -4.94
N ALA A 45 -2.83 -10.71 -3.85
CA ALA A 45 -3.30 -9.33 -3.87
C ALA A 45 -2.27 -8.38 -3.25
N TYR A 46 -2.23 -7.13 -3.74
CA TYR A 46 -1.26 -6.11 -3.35
C TYR A 46 -1.97 -4.86 -2.83
N MET A 47 -1.79 -4.53 -1.55
CA MET A 47 -2.31 -3.33 -0.93
C MET A 47 -1.25 -2.24 -0.97
N PHE A 48 -1.53 -1.10 -1.60
CA PHE A 48 -0.54 -0.06 -1.84
C PHE A 48 -0.94 1.27 -1.19
N GLY A 49 -0.30 1.61 -0.07
CA GLY A 49 -0.55 2.82 0.70
C GLY A 49 0.41 3.98 0.40
N GLN A 50 0.31 5.05 1.19
CA GLN A 50 1.19 6.22 1.09
C GLN A 50 2.54 5.99 1.75
N ALA A 51 2.55 5.77 3.05
CA ALA A 51 3.71 5.55 3.90
C ALA A 51 3.25 4.91 5.22
N PRO A 52 4.12 4.23 5.97
CA PRO A 52 3.85 3.82 7.34
C PRO A 52 3.56 5.04 8.24
N GLY A 53 2.64 4.89 9.20
CA GLY A 53 2.49 5.81 10.32
C GLY A 53 3.43 5.43 11.48
N VAL A 54 3.27 6.11 12.63
CA VAL A 54 4.09 5.86 13.82
C VAL A 54 3.95 4.41 14.31
N VAL A 55 2.73 3.91 14.42
CA VAL A 55 2.45 2.54 14.89
C VAL A 55 3.09 1.49 13.96
N GLU A 56 2.92 1.67 12.66
CA GLU A 56 3.53 0.79 11.66
C GLU A 56 5.06 0.84 11.71
N GLY A 57 5.64 2.01 11.99
CA GLY A 57 7.07 2.21 12.17
C GLY A 57 7.63 1.46 13.38
N GLU A 58 6.90 1.46 14.49
CA GLU A 58 7.25 0.78 15.74
C GLU A 58 7.06 -0.74 15.62
N GLU A 59 5.89 -1.19 15.18
CA GLU A 59 5.54 -2.61 15.08
C GLU A 59 6.16 -3.30 13.85
N ARG A 60 6.69 -2.55 12.90
CA ARG A 60 7.30 -3.05 11.66
C ARG A 60 6.35 -3.85 10.78
N LEU A 61 5.04 -3.57 10.89
CA LEU A 61 3.99 -4.20 10.11
C LEU A 61 3.06 -3.13 9.52
N PRO A 62 2.75 -3.17 8.20
CA PRO A 62 1.86 -2.19 7.57
C PRO A 62 0.43 -2.28 8.08
N TRP A 63 -0.30 -1.16 8.09
CA TRP A 63 -1.74 -1.11 8.39
C TRP A 63 -2.14 -1.60 9.80
N ARG A 64 -1.25 -1.43 10.80
CA ARG A 64 -1.52 -1.79 12.21
C ARG A 64 -2.37 -0.76 12.94
N GLY A 65 -2.20 0.51 12.59
CA GLY A 65 -2.87 1.62 13.23
C GLY A 65 -4.37 1.72 12.92
N ARG A 66 -4.97 2.84 13.32
CA ARG A 66 -6.40 3.12 13.13
C ARG A 66 -6.85 3.01 11.67
N ALA A 67 -6.04 3.51 10.74
CA ALA A 67 -6.34 3.45 9.31
C ALA A 67 -6.48 2.00 8.82
N GLY A 68 -5.60 1.11 9.29
CA GLY A 68 -5.67 -0.31 8.95
C GLY A 68 -6.92 -1.00 9.49
N ARG A 69 -7.34 -0.68 10.73
CA ARG A 69 -8.61 -1.21 11.28
C ARG A 69 -9.81 -0.78 10.45
N THR A 70 -9.88 0.49 10.04
CA THR A 70 -10.94 0.99 9.17
C THR A 70 -10.92 0.30 7.81
N LEU A 71 -9.74 0.09 7.22
CA LEU A 71 -9.58 -0.58 5.93
C LEU A 71 -10.06 -2.03 5.99
N ARG A 72 -9.68 -2.78 7.03
CA ARG A 72 -10.17 -4.16 7.26
C ARG A 72 -11.69 -4.21 7.42
N SER A 73 -12.27 -3.26 8.18
CA SER A 73 -13.72 -3.15 8.32
C SER A 73 -14.43 -2.93 6.99
N TRP A 74 -13.90 -2.07 6.09
CA TRP A 74 -14.47 -1.91 4.74
C TRP A 74 -14.43 -3.18 3.91
N LEU A 75 -13.34 -3.93 4.04
CA LEU A 75 -13.14 -5.18 3.30
C LEU A 75 -13.80 -6.39 3.97
N GLN A 76 -14.35 -6.23 5.19
CA GLN A 76 -14.95 -7.30 5.99
C GLN A 76 -13.97 -8.47 6.20
N LEU A 77 -12.71 -8.13 6.51
CA LEU A 77 -11.65 -9.10 6.78
C LEU A 77 -11.13 -8.93 8.21
N GLU A 78 -10.95 -10.04 8.90
CA GLU A 78 -10.19 -10.08 10.14
C GLU A 78 -8.69 -9.83 9.87
N GLU A 79 -7.94 -9.55 10.91
CA GLU A 79 -6.53 -9.14 10.77
C GLU A 79 -5.67 -10.22 10.08
N ASP A 80 -5.82 -11.46 10.51
CA ASP A 80 -5.04 -12.59 9.96
C ASP A 80 -5.42 -12.85 8.49
N GLU A 81 -6.71 -12.80 8.16
CA GLU A 81 -7.20 -12.91 6.80
C GLU A 81 -6.68 -11.80 5.90
N PHE A 82 -6.64 -10.56 6.41
CA PHE A 82 -6.12 -9.42 5.68
C PHE A 82 -4.65 -9.60 5.29
N TYR A 83 -3.81 -10.05 6.22
CA TYR A 83 -2.39 -10.28 5.93
C TYR A 83 -2.12 -11.57 5.14
N ALA A 84 -2.99 -12.56 5.24
CA ALA A 84 -2.95 -13.74 4.39
C ALA A 84 -3.31 -13.40 2.93
N THR A 85 -4.27 -12.48 2.73
CA THR A 85 -4.77 -12.08 1.43
C THR A 85 -3.86 -11.05 0.73
N PHE A 86 -3.45 -10.00 1.46
CA PHE A 86 -2.73 -8.88 0.89
C PHE A 86 -1.26 -8.83 1.27
N TYR A 87 -0.40 -8.71 0.28
CA TYR A 87 0.94 -8.17 0.50
C TYR A 87 0.84 -6.65 0.58
N CYS A 88 1.10 -6.10 1.76
CA CYS A 88 0.93 -4.69 2.04
C CYS A 88 2.23 -3.92 1.85
N ALA A 89 2.17 -2.90 1.03
CA ALA A 89 3.27 -2.03 0.70
C ALA A 89 2.82 -0.56 0.65
N SER A 90 3.74 0.36 0.44
CA SER A 90 3.46 1.79 0.34
C SER A 90 4.45 2.49 -0.58
N VAL A 91 4.12 3.72 -1.01
CA VAL A 91 4.98 4.53 -1.89
C VAL A 91 6.35 4.74 -1.26
N THR A 92 6.42 5.00 0.06
CA THR A 92 7.66 4.92 0.83
C THR A 92 7.55 3.92 1.97
N ARG A 93 8.63 3.22 2.27
CA ARG A 93 8.65 2.10 3.24
C ARG A 93 8.91 2.52 4.68
N CYS A 94 9.27 3.77 4.92
CA CYS A 94 9.61 4.28 6.24
C CYS A 94 8.58 5.30 6.72
N TYR A 95 8.39 5.40 8.05
CA TYR A 95 7.61 6.47 8.62
C TYR A 95 8.36 7.80 8.40
N PRO A 96 7.75 8.76 7.70
CA PRO A 96 8.43 10.00 7.34
C PRO A 96 8.46 11.05 8.48
N GLY A 97 7.76 10.78 9.59
CA GLY A 97 7.62 11.71 10.71
C GLY A 97 6.34 12.54 10.65
N LYS A 98 6.17 13.39 11.66
CA LYS A 98 5.05 14.32 11.77
C LYS A 98 5.12 15.45 10.73
N ALA A 99 3.96 15.93 10.32
CA ALA A 99 3.88 17.14 9.52
C ALA A 99 4.38 18.37 10.33
N PRO A 100 4.98 19.38 9.68
CA PRO A 100 5.45 20.60 10.37
C PRO A 100 4.34 21.32 11.16
N SER A 101 3.09 21.17 10.74
CA SER A 101 1.91 21.69 11.45
C SER A 101 1.60 20.96 12.76
N GLY A 102 2.28 19.87 13.08
CA GLY A 102 1.99 18.96 14.19
C GLY A 102 0.72 18.12 14.02
N ARG A 103 -0.03 18.32 12.93
CA ARG A 103 -1.27 17.59 12.64
C ARG A 103 -1.04 16.53 11.56
N GLY A 104 -1.19 15.25 11.95
CA GLY A 104 -1.00 14.13 11.06
C GLY A 104 0.48 13.86 10.71
N ASP A 105 0.67 12.96 9.77
CA ASP A 105 1.98 12.55 9.31
C ASP A 105 2.38 13.32 8.05
N ARG A 106 3.67 13.55 7.89
CA ARG A 106 4.24 14.23 6.73
C ARG A 106 4.01 13.39 5.47
N THR A 107 3.60 14.02 4.39
CA THR A 107 3.63 13.37 3.08
C THR A 107 5.09 13.24 2.62
N PRO A 108 5.54 12.05 2.19
CA PRO A 108 6.88 11.89 1.64
C PRO A 108 7.15 12.85 0.47
N ALA A 109 8.32 13.49 0.46
CA ALA A 109 8.73 14.40 -0.62
C ALA A 109 8.87 13.63 -1.96
N PRO A 110 8.75 14.30 -3.12
CA PRO A 110 8.89 13.63 -4.43
C PRO A 110 10.19 12.82 -4.57
N ARG A 111 11.29 13.34 -4.03
CA ARG A 111 12.59 12.65 -4.07
C ARG A 111 12.61 11.40 -3.19
N GLU A 112 11.95 11.39 -2.02
CA GLU A 112 11.81 10.20 -1.19
C GLU A 112 10.99 9.13 -1.91
N GLN A 113 9.90 9.54 -2.57
CA GLN A 113 9.07 8.65 -3.38
C GLN A 113 9.85 8.02 -4.53
N GLU A 114 10.65 8.81 -5.23
CA GLU A 114 11.52 8.34 -6.32
C GLU A 114 12.57 7.36 -5.80
N LEU A 115 13.28 7.71 -4.72
CA LEU A 115 14.25 6.81 -4.10
C LEU A 115 13.64 5.49 -3.65
N CYS A 116 12.39 5.50 -3.20
CA CYS A 116 11.72 4.29 -2.70
C CYS A 116 11.02 3.47 -3.79
N SER A 117 10.74 4.04 -4.96
CA SER A 117 10.02 3.37 -6.07
C SER A 117 10.70 2.09 -6.54
N PHE A 118 12.02 2.05 -6.48
CA PHE A 118 12.83 0.88 -6.81
C PHE A 118 12.32 -0.41 -6.14
N TRP A 119 11.96 -0.35 -4.86
CA TRP A 119 11.48 -1.51 -4.12
C TRP A 119 10.11 -1.97 -4.61
N GLY A 120 9.16 -1.03 -4.78
CA GLY A 120 7.82 -1.32 -5.28
C GLY A 120 7.80 -1.90 -6.70
N GLU A 121 8.67 -1.39 -7.58
CA GLU A 121 8.79 -1.90 -8.94
C GLU A 121 9.27 -3.36 -8.97
N TRP A 122 10.24 -3.71 -8.13
CA TRP A 122 10.70 -5.10 -8.01
C TRP A 122 9.68 -6.00 -7.32
N GLU A 123 8.96 -5.51 -6.30
CA GLU A 123 7.88 -6.27 -5.66
C GLU A 123 6.80 -6.64 -6.69
N LEU A 124 6.29 -5.67 -7.45
CA LEU A 124 5.27 -5.93 -8.48
C LEU A 124 5.74 -6.90 -9.56
N ARG A 125 7.01 -6.82 -9.97
CA ARG A 125 7.59 -7.77 -10.95
C ARG A 125 7.70 -9.19 -10.41
N LEU A 126 8.01 -9.37 -9.12
CA LEU A 126 8.24 -10.68 -8.52
C LEU A 126 6.95 -11.33 -7.98
N ILE A 127 6.03 -10.52 -7.43
CA ILE A 127 4.73 -10.99 -6.91
C ILE A 127 3.78 -11.27 -8.06
N ARG A 128 3.73 -10.38 -9.07
CA ARG A 128 2.75 -10.40 -10.16
C ARG A 128 1.32 -10.52 -9.61
N PRO A 129 0.89 -9.57 -8.78
CA PRO A 129 -0.41 -9.65 -8.12
C PRO A 129 -1.54 -9.64 -9.14
N ARG A 130 -2.62 -10.36 -8.86
CA ARG A 130 -3.84 -10.36 -9.68
C ARG A 130 -4.72 -9.15 -9.39
N LEU A 131 -4.68 -8.65 -8.15
CA LEU A 131 -5.39 -7.47 -7.69
C LEU A 131 -4.42 -6.49 -7.03
N ILE A 132 -4.52 -5.22 -7.38
CA ILE A 132 -3.81 -4.13 -6.72
C ILE A 132 -4.83 -3.12 -6.20
N VAL A 133 -4.74 -2.79 -4.91
CA VAL A 133 -5.60 -1.82 -4.26
C VAL A 133 -4.75 -0.61 -3.82
N PRO A 134 -4.67 0.46 -4.64
CA PRO A 134 -4.05 1.70 -4.22
C PRO A 134 -4.97 2.46 -3.27
N VAL A 135 -4.46 2.83 -2.09
CA VAL A 135 -5.19 3.47 -1.00
C VAL A 135 -4.70 4.90 -0.80
N GLY A 136 -5.57 5.86 -1.12
CA GLY A 136 -5.30 7.29 -1.00
C GLY A 136 -4.61 7.92 -2.21
N GLY A 137 -4.68 9.25 -2.30
CA GLY A 137 -4.30 10.02 -3.50
C GLY A 137 -2.86 9.84 -3.95
N LEU A 138 -1.91 9.68 -3.01
CA LEU A 138 -0.51 9.50 -3.38
C LEU A 138 -0.26 8.14 -4.05
N ALA A 139 -0.86 7.07 -3.50
CA ALA A 139 -0.76 5.73 -4.06
C ALA A 139 -1.43 5.64 -5.43
N VAL A 140 -2.63 6.22 -5.56
CA VAL A 140 -3.36 6.32 -6.84
C VAL A 140 -2.54 7.07 -7.89
N ARG A 141 -2.01 8.24 -7.55
CA ARG A 141 -1.17 9.03 -8.46
C ARG A 141 0.07 8.25 -8.90
N ARG A 142 0.73 7.60 -7.97
CA ARG A 142 1.96 6.85 -8.25
C ARG A 142 1.72 5.63 -9.13
N LEU A 143 0.59 4.95 -8.95
CA LEU A 143 0.28 3.72 -9.67
C LEU A 143 -0.42 4.00 -11.02
N LEU A 144 -1.40 4.91 -11.05
CA LEU A 144 -2.28 5.15 -12.19
C LEU A 144 -2.02 6.50 -12.90
N GLY A 145 -1.23 7.40 -12.31
CA GLY A 145 -1.02 8.76 -12.85
C GLY A 145 -2.21 9.71 -12.62
N LEU A 146 -3.28 9.27 -11.96
CA LEU A 146 -4.49 10.04 -11.75
C LEU A 146 -4.32 11.08 -10.64
N LYS A 147 -4.90 12.27 -10.81
CA LYS A 147 -4.74 13.39 -9.87
C LYS A 147 -5.74 13.37 -8.71
N SER A 148 -6.94 12.87 -8.93
CA SER A 148 -8.05 12.89 -7.97
C SER A 148 -8.46 11.47 -7.59
N VAL A 149 -8.54 11.20 -6.27
CA VAL A 149 -9.09 9.94 -5.75
C VAL A 149 -10.60 9.90 -5.97
N THR A 150 -11.30 11.04 -5.84
CA THR A 150 -12.75 11.12 -5.99
C THR A 150 -13.24 10.65 -7.37
N GLU A 151 -12.43 10.91 -8.41
CA GLU A 151 -12.76 10.52 -9.78
C GLU A 151 -12.53 9.03 -10.08
N CYS A 152 -11.81 8.32 -9.22
CA CYS A 152 -11.40 6.95 -9.50
C CYS A 152 -11.82 5.92 -8.44
N VAL A 153 -12.36 6.34 -7.28
CA VAL A 153 -12.86 5.39 -6.27
C VAL A 153 -13.96 4.52 -6.85
N GLY A 154 -13.78 3.20 -6.73
CA GLY A 154 -14.73 2.22 -7.26
C GLY A 154 -14.61 1.94 -8.76
N ALA A 155 -13.82 2.72 -9.49
CA ALA A 155 -13.52 2.41 -10.88
C ALA A 155 -12.54 1.23 -10.97
N ARG A 156 -12.59 0.51 -12.08
CA ARG A 156 -11.77 -0.68 -12.36
C ARG A 156 -10.78 -0.35 -13.47
N TYR A 157 -9.52 -0.58 -13.21
CA TYR A 157 -8.45 -0.38 -14.18
C TYR A 157 -7.70 -1.69 -14.36
N GLU A 158 -7.01 -1.82 -15.48
CA GLU A 158 -6.07 -2.91 -15.73
C GLU A 158 -4.64 -2.36 -15.79
N ARG A 159 -3.70 -3.04 -15.15
CA ARG A 159 -2.28 -2.73 -15.25
C ARG A 159 -1.44 -4.00 -15.24
N ASN A 160 -0.74 -4.28 -16.34
CA ASN A 160 0.15 -5.44 -16.47
C ASN A 160 -0.54 -6.78 -16.12
N GLY A 161 -1.81 -6.94 -16.50
CA GLY A 161 -2.60 -8.12 -16.19
C GLY A 161 -3.19 -8.17 -14.79
N ALA A 162 -2.98 -7.13 -13.98
CA ALA A 162 -3.61 -6.99 -12.66
C ALA A 162 -4.85 -6.11 -12.73
N MET A 163 -5.94 -6.51 -12.06
CA MET A 163 -7.06 -5.63 -11.75
C MET A 163 -6.62 -4.58 -10.73
N VAL A 164 -6.97 -3.32 -10.96
CA VAL A 164 -6.67 -2.22 -10.02
C VAL A 164 -7.96 -1.54 -9.59
N ILE A 165 -8.23 -1.52 -8.28
CA ILE A 165 -9.44 -0.91 -7.70
C ILE A 165 -9.02 0.09 -6.61
N PRO A 166 -9.08 1.42 -6.88
CA PRO A 166 -8.68 2.45 -5.92
C PRO A 166 -9.64 2.59 -4.74
N LEU A 167 -9.07 2.84 -3.55
CA LEU A 167 -9.78 3.26 -2.35
C LEU A 167 -9.30 4.64 -1.87
N PRO A 168 -10.16 5.42 -1.19
CA PRO A 168 -9.70 6.62 -0.50
C PRO A 168 -8.89 6.24 0.73
N HIS A 169 -8.15 7.21 1.30
CA HIS A 169 -7.42 6.96 2.55
C HIS A 169 -8.40 6.85 3.74
N PRO A 170 -8.33 5.79 4.57
CA PRO A 170 -9.32 5.53 5.62
C PRO A 170 -9.17 6.38 6.88
N SER A 171 -8.21 7.30 6.96
CA SER A 171 -7.98 8.11 8.17
C SER A 171 -9.05 9.17 8.44
N GLY A 172 -9.92 9.49 7.50
CA GLY A 172 -10.91 10.55 7.63
C GLY A 172 -10.34 11.98 7.70
N ALA A 173 -9.02 12.14 7.63
CA ALA A 173 -8.34 13.43 7.80
C ALA A 173 -8.75 14.48 6.74
N SER A 174 -9.19 14.05 5.58
CA SER A 174 -9.62 14.95 4.50
C SER A 174 -11.10 15.38 4.59
N GLY A 175 -11.88 14.84 5.55
CA GLY A 175 -13.34 15.04 5.59
C GLY A 175 -14.10 14.40 4.41
N TRP A 176 -13.41 13.76 3.46
CA TRP A 176 -14.01 13.18 2.26
C TRP A 176 -15.09 12.14 2.58
N LEU A 177 -14.89 11.35 3.64
CA LEU A 177 -15.83 10.34 4.12
C LEU A 177 -17.06 10.93 4.85
N ASN A 178 -17.12 12.25 5.06
CA ASN A 178 -18.29 12.89 5.69
C ASN A 178 -19.51 12.89 4.74
N SER A 179 -19.27 12.87 3.42
CA SER A 179 -20.34 12.79 2.41
C SER A 179 -20.95 11.38 2.36
N PRO A 180 -22.30 11.24 2.43
CA PRO A 180 -22.97 9.95 2.22
C PRO A 180 -22.69 9.35 0.84
N ALA A 181 -22.64 10.16 -0.21
CA ALA A 181 -22.31 9.71 -1.56
C ALA A 181 -20.90 9.10 -1.62
N ASN A 182 -19.91 9.70 -0.95
CA ASN A 182 -18.56 9.19 -0.91
C ASN A 182 -18.45 7.88 -0.11
N ARG A 183 -19.25 7.71 0.96
CA ARG A 183 -19.33 6.44 1.68
C ARG A 183 -19.90 5.32 0.80
N ALA A 184 -20.94 5.61 0.03
CA ALA A 184 -21.49 4.65 -0.93
C ALA A 184 -20.46 4.22 -2.00
N LEU A 185 -19.61 5.15 -2.48
CA LEU A 185 -18.50 4.82 -3.36
C LEU A 185 -17.50 3.85 -2.70
N VAL A 186 -17.18 4.04 -1.43
CA VAL A 186 -16.31 3.12 -0.68
C VAL A 186 -16.93 1.74 -0.54
N GLU A 187 -18.22 1.67 -0.20
CA GLU A 187 -18.96 0.41 -0.09
C GLU A 187 -18.96 -0.37 -1.40
N GLY A 188 -19.24 0.32 -2.53
CA GLY A 188 -19.18 -0.26 -3.87
C GLY A 188 -17.77 -0.74 -4.26
N ALA A 189 -16.75 0.07 -3.97
CA ALA A 189 -15.36 -0.30 -4.21
C ALA A 189 -14.92 -1.52 -3.38
N ALA A 190 -15.29 -1.54 -2.10
CA ALA A 190 -14.98 -2.66 -1.20
C ALA A 190 -15.71 -3.95 -1.63
N ALA A 191 -16.97 -3.85 -2.07
CA ALA A 191 -17.71 -4.98 -2.63
C ALA A 191 -17.04 -5.53 -3.90
N SER A 192 -16.57 -4.63 -4.80
CA SER A 192 -15.84 -5.03 -6.00
C SER A 192 -14.52 -5.74 -5.68
N ILE A 193 -13.79 -5.26 -4.66
CA ILE A 193 -12.55 -5.90 -4.20
C ILE A 193 -12.84 -7.31 -3.65
N ARG A 194 -13.87 -7.46 -2.79
CA ARG A 194 -14.26 -8.78 -2.27
C ARG A 194 -14.65 -9.75 -3.37
N ALA A 195 -15.39 -9.29 -4.39
CA ALA A 195 -15.76 -10.10 -5.54
C ALA A 195 -14.53 -10.59 -6.33
N GLU A 196 -13.53 -9.74 -6.55
CA GLU A 196 -12.27 -10.14 -7.20
C GLU A 196 -11.48 -11.18 -6.37
N LEU A 197 -11.48 -11.02 -5.04
CA LEU A 197 -10.82 -11.96 -4.14
C LEU A 197 -11.50 -13.34 -4.17
N ALA A 198 -12.84 -13.39 -4.17
CA ALA A 198 -13.62 -14.63 -4.23
C ALA A 198 -13.35 -15.42 -5.52
N GLN A 199 -13.37 -14.75 -6.69
CA GLN A 199 -13.04 -15.37 -7.98
C GLN A 199 -11.61 -15.97 -8.01
N SER A 200 -10.74 -15.47 -7.13
CA SER A 200 -9.35 -15.95 -7.02
C SER A 200 -9.23 -17.21 -6.14
N GLY A 201 -10.16 -17.43 -5.21
CA GLY A 201 -10.21 -18.62 -4.34
C GLY A 201 -10.66 -19.87 -5.08
N ASP A 202 -11.60 -19.75 -5.99
CA ASP A 202 -12.15 -20.89 -6.76
C ASP A 202 -11.13 -21.46 -7.76
N ALA A 203 -10.16 -20.66 -8.22
CA ALA A 203 -9.13 -21.11 -9.15
C ALA A 203 -8.07 -22.06 -8.53
N PHE A 204 -8.06 -22.25 -7.22
CA PHE A 204 -7.15 -23.15 -6.50
C PHE A 204 -7.85 -24.40 -5.95
N ALA A 205 -9.19 -24.52 -6.09
CA ALA A 205 -9.94 -25.69 -5.63
C ALA A 205 -9.96 -26.83 -6.67
N ASP A 206 -9.60 -26.57 -7.93
CA ASP A 206 -9.65 -27.51 -9.05
C ASP A 206 -8.26 -27.90 -9.60
N GLY A 207 -7.21 -27.85 -8.77
CA GLY A 207 -5.85 -28.21 -9.18
C GLY A 207 -5.23 -29.37 -8.39
#